data_f5f2637f6b1c6f6dae44274bd7a3c516
#
_entry.id   f5f2637f6b1c6f6dae44274bd7a3c516
#
_cell.length_a   1.000
_cell.length_b   1.000
_cell.length_c   1.000
_cell.angle_alpha   90.00
_cell.angle_beta   90.00
_cell.angle_gamma   90.00
#
_symmetry.space_group_name_H-M   'P 1'
#
loop_
_entity.id
_entity.type
_entity.pdbx_description
1 polymer ?
#
loop_
_entity_poly.entity_id
_entity_poly.type
_entity_poly.pdbx_seq_one_letter_code
_entity_poly.pdbx_strand_id
1 'polypeptide(L)'
;MRLLQCSMFMFVALLASAASGLGSEIGARTAYALAQAGKLLIIDVRRPSEWEKTGLPTPSVGISLQNSLRKVRRGFPDDVLDAVDGNKDRPIALICASGGRSAWAVGLLQEIGFSRIHDISEGMFGNGKAPGWLAHNLPVAACESC
;
A
#
# COMPACT_ATOMS: atom_id res chain seq x y z
N MET A 1 29.51 -50.08 38.01
CA MET A 1 28.47 -50.02 36.95
C MET A 1 27.99 -48.56 36.85
N ARG A 2 28.50 -47.79 35.87
CA ARG A 2 28.13 -46.38 35.66
C ARG A 2 27.19 -46.34 34.45
N LEU A 3 25.94 -45.95 34.69
CA LEU A 3 24.94 -45.72 33.66
C LEU A 3 25.21 -44.36 33.00
N LEU A 4 25.57 -44.35 31.72
CA LEU A 4 25.60 -43.18 30.86
C LEU A 4 24.16 -42.80 30.53
N GLN A 5 23.68 -41.65 31.01
CA GLN A 5 22.49 -41.01 30.53
C GLN A 5 22.82 -40.22 29.26
N CYS A 6 22.35 -40.73 28.13
CA CYS A 6 22.40 -40.03 26.85
C CYS A 6 21.25 -39.01 26.79
N SER A 7 21.56 -37.74 26.96
CA SER A 7 20.59 -36.64 26.86
C SER A 7 20.42 -36.29 25.42
N MET A 8 19.31 -36.69 24.84
CA MET A 8 18.92 -36.37 23.45
C MET A 8 18.32 -34.96 23.39
N PHE A 9 19.12 -33.97 23.01
CA PHE A 9 18.62 -32.64 22.71
C PHE A 9 17.84 -32.67 21.41
N MET A 10 16.52 -32.56 21.53
CA MET A 10 15.60 -32.41 20.41
C MET A 10 15.63 -30.95 19.94
N PHE A 11 16.32 -30.70 18.85
CA PHE A 11 16.32 -29.40 18.16
C PHE A 11 14.97 -29.23 17.47
N VAL A 12 14.06 -28.48 18.07
CA VAL A 12 12.84 -28.04 17.38
C VAL A 12 13.23 -26.87 16.47
N ALA A 13 13.40 -27.17 15.20
CA ALA A 13 13.54 -26.17 14.16
C ALA A 13 12.19 -25.45 13.99
N LEU A 14 12.10 -24.22 14.50
CA LEU A 14 10.99 -23.33 14.27
C LEU A 14 11.06 -22.86 12.82
N LEU A 15 10.32 -23.53 11.93
CA LEU A 15 10.11 -23.07 10.55
C LEU A 15 9.26 -21.80 10.61
N ALA A 16 9.93 -20.64 10.57
CA ALA A 16 9.26 -19.37 10.31
C ALA A 16 8.70 -19.44 8.89
N SER A 17 7.40 -19.73 8.78
CA SER A 17 6.66 -19.63 7.52
C SER A 17 6.64 -18.16 7.11
N ALA A 18 7.48 -17.78 6.16
CA ALA A 18 7.36 -16.50 5.46
C ALA A 18 6.05 -16.56 4.66
N ALA A 19 4.96 -16.09 5.26
CA ALA A 19 3.75 -15.81 4.51
C ALA A 19 4.10 -14.70 3.51
N SER A 20 4.31 -15.09 2.25
CA SER A 20 4.33 -14.17 1.12
C SER A 20 2.92 -13.57 1.05
N GLY A 21 2.75 -12.42 1.71
CA GLY A 21 1.47 -11.74 1.76
C GLY A 21 1.11 -11.24 0.37
N LEU A 22 0.14 -11.89 -0.26
CA LEU A 22 -0.66 -11.24 -1.29
C LEU A 22 -1.09 -9.89 -0.71
N GLY A 23 -0.93 -8.78 -1.46
CA GLY A 23 -1.31 -7.46 -0.99
C GLY A 23 -2.72 -7.51 -0.41
N SER A 24 -2.84 -7.27 0.89
CA SER A 24 -4.12 -7.35 1.55
C SER A 24 -4.93 -6.08 1.28
N GLU A 25 -6.22 -6.24 1.01
CA GLU A 25 -7.15 -5.12 0.96
C GLU A 25 -7.33 -4.55 2.37
N ILE A 26 -7.35 -3.23 2.48
CA ILE A 26 -7.71 -2.51 3.70
C ILE A 26 -8.73 -1.42 3.39
N GLY A 27 -9.63 -1.15 4.35
CA GLY A 27 -10.61 -0.07 4.22
C GLY A 27 -9.96 1.31 4.38
N ALA A 28 -10.57 2.34 3.78
CA ALA A 28 -10.07 3.71 3.83
C ALA A 28 -9.92 4.24 5.27
N ARG A 29 -10.85 3.94 6.15
CA ARG A 29 -10.77 4.33 7.58
C ARG A 29 -9.58 3.69 8.30
N THR A 30 -9.32 2.41 8.03
CA THR A 30 -8.16 1.70 8.59
C THR A 30 -6.87 2.27 8.07
N ALA A 31 -6.77 2.50 6.75
CA ALA A 31 -5.62 3.13 6.13
C ALA A 31 -5.34 4.51 6.71
N TYR A 32 -6.39 5.33 6.85
CA TYR A 32 -6.29 6.65 7.47
C TYR A 32 -5.73 6.59 8.91
N ALA A 33 -6.31 5.72 9.75
CA ALA A 33 -5.86 5.57 11.14
C ALA A 33 -4.38 5.13 11.25
N LEU A 34 -3.96 4.19 10.39
CA LEU A 34 -2.56 3.75 10.34
C LEU A 34 -1.62 4.83 9.85
N ALA A 35 -2.04 5.62 8.85
CA ALA A 35 -1.25 6.72 8.32
C ALA A 35 -1.12 7.86 9.33
N GLN A 36 -2.19 8.23 10.04
CA GLN A 36 -2.17 9.20 11.13
C GLN A 36 -1.21 8.78 12.26
N ALA A 37 -1.12 7.49 12.53
CA ALA A 37 -0.20 6.94 13.52
C ALA A 37 1.26 6.78 13.02
N GLY A 38 1.56 7.22 11.77
CA GLY A 38 2.88 7.06 11.16
C GLY A 38 3.28 5.61 10.84
N LYS A 39 2.32 4.68 10.84
CA LYS A 39 2.55 3.25 10.62
C LYS A 39 2.37 2.81 9.16
N LEU A 40 1.88 3.69 8.30
CA LEU A 40 1.56 3.43 6.91
C LEU A 40 1.77 4.69 6.08
N LEU A 41 2.38 4.57 4.90
CA LEU A 41 2.38 5.63 3.89
C LEU A 41 1.26 5.36 2.88
N ILE A 42 0.33 6.30 2.74
CA ILE A 42 -0.68 6.25 1.68
C ILE A 42 -0.11 6.89 0.41
N ILE A 43 -0.26 6.22 -0.72
CA ILE A 43 0.15 6.70 -2.04
C ILE A 43 -1.10 6.77 -2.92
N ASP A 44 -1.46 7.98 -3.33
CA ASP A 44 -2.53 8.18 -4.31
C ASP A 44 -1.97 8.01 -5.72
N VAL A 45 -2.39 6.94 -6.39
CA VAL A 45 -1.89 6.58 -7.73
C VAL A 45 -2.75 7.16 -8.86
N ARG A 46 -3.70 8.04 -8.54
CA ARG A 46 -4.50 8.75 -9.54
C ARG A 46 -3.62 9.71 -10.33
N ARG A 47 -4.19 10.34 -11.35
CA ARG A 47 -3.50 11.36 -12.16
C ARG A 47 -3.61 12.75 -11.51
N PRO A 48 -2.65 13.66 -11.75
CA PRO A 48 -2.68 15.04 -11.24
C PRO A 48 -4.02 15.74 -11.47
N SER A 49 -4.61 15.59 -12.65
CA SER A 49 -5.92 16.19 -12.96
C SER A 49 -7.10 15.66 -12.11
N GLU A 50 -6.93 14.50 -11.46
CA GLU A 50 -7.90 13.97 -10.50
C GLU A 50 -7.63 14.53 -9.08
N TRP A 51 -6.37 14.75 -8.72
CA TRP A 51 -5.99 15.40 -7.46
C TRP A 51 -6.43 16.87 -7.41
N GLU A 52 -6.27 17.61 -8.52
CA GLU A 52 -6.75 18.99 -8.65
C GLU A 52 -8.26 19.11 -8.41
N LYS A 53 -9.04 18.12 -8.84
CA LYS A 53 -10.51 18.14 -8.69
C LYS A 53 -11.00 17.83 -7.29
N THR A 54 -10.35 16.94 -6.56
CA THR A 54 -10.87 16.38 -5.30
C THR A 54 -9.91 16.51 -4.14
N GLY A 55 -8.69 16.96 -4.37
CA GLY A 55 -7.59 16.91 -3.40
C GLY A 55 -6.96 15.52 -3.31
N LEU A 56 -5.88 15.46 -2.53
CA LEU A 56 -5.19 14.24 -2.12
C LEU A 56 -5.71 13.77 -0.76
N PRO A 57 -5.86 12.46 -0.52
CA PRO A 57 -6.06 11.95 0.84
C PRO A 57 -4.99 12.50 1.79
N THR A 58 -5.36 12.81 3.03
CA THR A 58 -4.40 13.35 4.00
C THR A 58 -4.36 12.47 5.24
N PRO A 59 -3.18 11.97 5.67
CA PRO A 59 -1.86 12.16 5.05
C PRO A 59 -1.62 11.19 3.88
N SER A 60 -1.07 11.68 2.77
CA SER A 60 -0.63 10.84 1.65
C SER A 60 0.40 11.56 0.78
N VAL A 61 0.96 10.85 -0.18
CA VAL A 61 1.73 11.41 -1.29
C VAL A 61 1.09 11.04 -2.62
N GLY A 62 1.14 11.93 -3.60
CA GLY A 62 0.66 11.68 -4.96
C GLY A 62 1.78 11.12 -5.83
N ILE A 63 1.63 9.89 -6.32
CA ILE A 63 2.55 9.28 -7.30
C ILE A 63 1.71 8.65 -8.39
N SER A 64 1.52 9.38 -9.49
CA SER A 64 0.64 8.93 -10.55
C SER A 64 1.15 7.65 -11.22
N LEU A 65 0.29 6.62 -11.26
CA LEU A 65 0.54 5.40 -12.02
C LEU A 65 0.55 5.65 -13.53
N GLN A 66 -0.29 6.58 -14.00
CA GLN A 66 -0.54 6.80 -15.42
C GLN A 66 -0.21 8.24 -15.82
N ASN A 67 0.28 8.41 -17.05
CA ASN A 67 0.42 9.72 -17.66
C ASN A 67 -0.95 10.29 -18.14
N SER A 68 -0.93 11.50 -18.74
CA SER A 68 -2.13 12.15 -19.27
C SER A 68 -2.85 11.33 -20.34
N LEU A 69 -2.14 10.48 -21.07
CA LEU A 69 -2.69 9.55 -22.08
C LEU A 69 -3.19 8.22 -21.48
N ARG A 70 -3.27 8.13 -20.15
CA ARG A 70 -3.67 6.92 -19.40
C ARG A 70 -2.75 5.70 -19.60
N LYS A 71 -1.53 5.92 -20.08
CA LYS A 71 -0.51 4.87 -20.18
C LYS A 71 0.26 4.77 -18.86
N VAL A 72 0.59 3.55 -18.44
CA VAL A 72 1.40 3.31 -17.25
C VAL A 72 2.78 3.96 -17.44
N ARG A 73 3.21 4.71 -16.43
CA ARG A 73 4.51 5.37 -16.41
C ARG A 73 5.62 4.37 -16.09
N ARG A 74 6.64 4.32 -16.91
CA ARG A 74 7.81 3.44 -16.68
C ARG A 74 8.53 3.76 -15.37
N GLY A 75 8.60 5.04 -15.00
CA GLY A 75 9.24 5.49 -13.75
C GLY A 75 8.38 5.35 -12.49
N PHE A 76 7.14 4.86 -12.59
CA PHE A 76 6.28 4.72 -11.41
C PHE A 76 6.91 3.86 -10.28
N PRO A 77 7.52 2.69 -10.56
CA PRO A 77 8.16 1.91 -9.51
C PRO A 77 9.33 2.63 -8.82
N ASP A 78 10.12 3.38 -9.59
CA ASP A 78 11.26 4.14 -9.05
C ASP A 78 10.77 5.28 -8.16
N ASP A 79 9.73 6.02 -8.59
CA ASP A 79 9.13 7.08 -7.79
C ASP A 79 8.57 6.55 -6.45
N VAL A 80 7.99 5.34 -6.46
CA VAL A 80 7.52 4.70 -5.22
C VAL A 80 8.70 4.27 -4.34
N LEU A 81 9.77 3.74 -4.93
CA LEU A 81 10.97 3.35 -4.21
C LEU A 81 11.64 4.57 -3.53
N ASP A 82 11.68 5.70 -4.21
CA ASP A 82 12.20 6.96 -3.65
C ASP A 82 11.32 7.44 -2.49
N ALA A 83 9.99 7.34 -2.59
CA ALA A 83 9.08 7.75 -1.52
C ALA A 83 9.19 6.92 -0.24
N VAL A 84 9.78 5.73 -0.32
CA VAL A 84 10.06 4.86 0.84
C VAL A 84 11.54 4.83 1.21
N ASP A 85 12.36 5.77 0.70
CA ASP A 85 13.81 5.84 0.94
C ASP A 85 14.55 4.54 0.60
N GLY A 86 14.12 3.84 -0.46
CA GLY A 86 14.68 2.56 -0.88
C GLY A 86 14.23 1.35 -0.06
N ASN A 87 13.42 1.54 0.99
CA ASN A 87 12.99 0.46 1.88
C ASN A 87 11.68 -0.20 1.40
N LYS A 88 11.79 -1.28 0.66
CA LYS A 88 10.64 -2.05 0.16
C LYS A 88 9.81 -2.77 1.24
N ASP A 89 10.31 -2.82 2.48
CA ASP A 89 9.58 -3.39 3.63
C ASP A 89 8.81 -2.32 4.43
N ARG A 90 8.89 -1.04 4.02
CA ARG A 90 8.07 0.01 4.61
C ARG A 90 6.61 -0.22 4.28
N PRO A 91 5.68 -0.19 5.28
CA PRO A 91 4.26 -0.37 5.02
C PRO A 91 3.71 0.75 4.16
N ILE A 92 3.11 0.39 3.02
CA ILE A 92 2.45 1.33 2.11
C ILE A 92 1.05 0.84 1.74
N ALA A 93 0.17 1.76 1.40
CA ALA A 93 -1.14 1.47 0.85
C ALA A 93 -1.39 2.34 -0.37
N LEU A 94 -1.89 1.75 -1.44
CA LEU A 94 -2.22 2.45 -2.67
C LEU A 94 -3.71 2.75 -2.73
N ILE A 95 -4.06 3.95 -3.19
CA ILE A 95 -5.44 4.36 -3.43
C ILE A 95 -5.59 4.90 -4.84
N CYS A 96 -6.71 4.58 -5.50
CA CYS A 96 -7.10 5.21 -6.76
C CYS A 96 -8.56 5.68 -6.69
N ALA A 97 -9.26 5.82 -7.82
CA ALA A 97 -10.65 6.27 -7.84
C ALA A 97 -11.61 5.22 -7.25
N SER A 98 -11.49 3.95 -7.66
CA SER A 98 -12.43 2.87 -7.33
C SER A 98 -11.78 1.48 -7.19
N GLY A 99 -10.47 1.43 -6.92
CA GLY A 99 -9.74 0.20 -6.61
C GLY A 99 -9.04 -0.50 -7.77
N GLY A 100 -9.43 -0.29 -9.03
CA GLY A 100 -8.85 -1.05 -10.16
C GLY A 100 -7.37 -0.76 -10.44
N ARG A 101 -6.98 0.51 -10.50
CA ARG A 101 -5.59 0.92 -10.75
C ARG A 101 -4.68 0.60 -9.57
N SER A 102 -5.16 0.80 -8.34
CA SER A 102 -4.38 0.51 -7.13
C SER A 102 -4.14 -0.98 -6.98
N ALA A 103 -5.13 -1.84 -7.19
CA ALA A 103 -4.95 -3.29 -7.16
C ALA A 103 -3.92 -3.76 -8.20
N TRP A 104 -3.96 -3.23 -9.43
CA TRP A 104 -2.97 -3.55 -10.46
C TRP A 104 -1.56 -3.10 -10.05
N ALA A 105 -1.44 -1.89 -9.50
CA ALA A 105 -0.16 -1.34 -9.06
C ALA A 105 0.42 -2.08 -7.85
N VAL A 106 -0.43 -2.59 -6.94
CA VAL A 106 -0.01 -3.49 -5.86
C VAL A 106 0.66 -4.73 -6.42
N GLY A 107 0.05 -5.40 -7.40
CA GLY A 107 0.66 -6.56 -8.06
C GLY A 107 2.01 -6.26 -8.68
N LEU A 108 2.13 -5.14 -9.42
CA LEU A 108 3.38 -4.72 -10.01
C LEU A 108 4.49 -4.50 -8.97
N LEU A 109 4.18 -3.80 -7.87
CA LEU A 109 5.17 -3.51 -6.84
C LEU A 109 5.57 -4.75 -6.03
N GLN A 110 4.65 -5.70 -5.84
CA GLN A 110 4.97 -7.00 -5.23
C GLN A 110 5.96 -7.81 -6.07
N GLU A 111 5.78 -7.83 -7.40
CA GLU A 111 6.71 -8.51 -8.32
C GLU A 111 8.15 -8.00 -8.22
N ILE A 112 8.32 -6.72 -7.88
CA ILE A 112 9.64 -6.10 -7.69
C ILE A 112 10.12 -6.07 -6.23
N GLY A 113 9.39 -6.76 -5.32
CA GLY A 113 9.85 -7.06 -3.97
C GLY A 113 9.32 -6.18 -2.85
N PHE A 114 8.27 -5.38 -3.06
CA PHE A 114 7.58 -4.72 -1.96
C PHE A 114 6.82 -5.76 -1.13
N SER A 115 7.15 -5.88 0.17
CA SER A 115 6.66 -6.96 1.03
C SER A 115 5.43 -6.58 1.87
N ARG A 116 5.24 -5.28 2.15
CA ARG A 116 4.18 -4.77 3.04
C ARG A 116 3.34 -3.72 2.32
N ILE A 117 2.61 -4.18 1.33
CA ILE A 117 1.80 -3.33 0.46
C ILE A 117 0.32 -3.72 0.53
N HIS A 118 -0.55 -2.72 0.59
CA HIS A 118 -1.99 -2.87 0.69
C HIS A 118 -2.72 -2.13 -0.44
N ASP A 119 -3.91 -2.60 -0.78
CA ASP A 119 -4.84 -1.91 -1.66
C ASP A 119 -5.98 -1.29 -0.83
N ILE A 120 -6.18 0.03 -0.94
CA ILE A 120 -7.40 0.68 -0.44
C ILE A 120 -8.47 0.49 -1.51
N SER A 121 -9.05 -0.72 -1.56
CA SER A 121 -9.87 -1.22 -2.68
C SER A 121 -11.14 -0.41 -2.92
N GLU A 122 -11.67 0.28 -1.90
CA GLU A 122 -12.82 1.17 -2.06
C GLU A 122 -12.47 2.49 -2.79
N GLY A 123 -11.20 2.88 -2.82
CA GLY A 123 -10.74 4.08 -3.51
C GLY A 123 -11.29 5.38 -2.94
N MET A 124 -11.22 6.45 -3.74
CA MET A 124 -11.74 7.77 -3.36
C MET A 124 -13.27 7.83 -3.40
N PHE A 125 -13.88 7.17 -4.37
CA PHE A 125 -15.31 7.32 -4.70
C PHE A 125 -16.15 6.08 -4.36
N GLY A 126 -15.55 5.03 -3.85
CA GLY A 126 -16.22 3.75 -3.65
C GLY A 126 -16.09 2.81 -4.85
N ASN A 127 -16.42 1.54 -4.62
CA ASN A 127 -16.28 0.45 -5.58
C ASN A 127 -17.59 -0.35 -5.79
N GLY A 128 -18.72 0.19 -5.33
CA GLY A 128 -20.02 -0.48 -5.34
C GLY A 128 -20.27 -1.43 -4.15
N LYS A 129 -19.21 -1.76 -3.40
CA LYS A 129 -19.29 -2.58 -2.16
C LYS A 129 -19.02 -1.75 -0.91
N ALA A 130 -18.18 -0.73 -1.04
CA ALA A 130 -17.80 0.19 0.02
C ALA A 130 -17.82 1.64 -0.49
N PRO A 131 -18.08 2.63 0.41
CA PRO A 131 -18.43 3.99 -0.01
C PRO A 131 -17.25 4.83 -0.47
N GLY A 132 -15.99 4.48 -0.12
CA GLY A 132 -14.80 5.21 -0.48
C GLY A 132 -14.41 6.34 0.47
N TRP A 133 -13.19 6.87 0.27
CA TRP A 133 -12.57 7.88 1.13
C TRP A 133 -13.44 9.10 1.38
N LEU A 134 -13.99 9.68 0.31
CA LEU A 134 -14.78 10.90 0.37
C LEU A 134 -16.11 10.71 1.10
N ALA A 135 -16.81 9.60 0.86
CA ALA A 135 -18.08 9.31 1.52
C ALA A 135 -17.91 8.96 3.01
N HIS A 136 -16.71 8.56 3.42
CA HIS A 136 -16.36 8.45 4.83
C HIS A 136 -16.03 9.79 5.50
N ASN A 137 -16.11 10.90 4.77
CA ASN A 137 -15.69 12.25 5.23
C ASN A 137 -14.26 12.28 5.75
N LEU A 138 -13.37 11.48 5.21
CA LEU A 138 -11.95 11.50 5.55
C LEU A 138 -11.27 12.71 4.90
N PRO A 139 -10.25 13.30 5.55
CA PRO A 139 -9.66 14.55 5.11
C PRO A 139 -8.94 14.43 3.77
N VAL A 140 -9.01 15.51 3.01
CA VAL A 140 -8.24 15.73 1.78
C VAL A 140 -7.54 17.09 1.84
N ALA A 141 -6.36 17.18 1.23
CA ALA A 141 -5.66 18.42 1.01
C ALA A 141 -5.86 18.89 -0.43
N ALA A 142 -6.17 20.17 -0.61
CA ALA A 142 -6.23 20.75 -1.96
C ALA A 142 -4.87 20.63 -2.65
N CYS A 143 -4.90 20.37 -3.95
CA CYS A 143 -3.72 20.26 -4.77
C CYS A 143 -3.83 21.28 -5.90
N GLU A 144 -3.30 22.51 -5.68
CA GLU A 144 -3.41 23.60 -6.64
C GLU A 144 -2.40 23.49 -7.79
N SER A 145 -1.36 22.69 -7.64
CA SER A 145 -0.28 22.54 -8.61
C SER A 145 0.41 21.17 -8.53
N CYS A 146 -0.37 20.10 -8.39
CA CYS A 146 0.17 18.77 -8.54
C CYS A 146 0.43 18.48 -10.01
#